data_bdbe9c4895eea139fb096826576df00f
#
_entry.id   bdbe9c4895eea139fb096826576df00f
#
_cell.length_a   1.000
_cell.length_b   1.000
_cell.length_c   1.000
_cell.angle_alpha   90.00
_cell.angle_beta   90.00
_cell.angle_gamma   90.00
#
_symmetry.space_group_name_H-M   'P 1'
#
loop_
_entity.id
_entity.type
_entity.pdbx_description
1 polymer ?
#
loop_
_entity_poly.entity_id
_entity_poly.type
_entity_poly.pdbx_seq_one_letter_code
_entity_poly.pdbx_strand_id
1 'polypeptide(L)'
;MKRRAFVRSTLAAAVGVTVPNSSSLLARYRVATQDQADLDAITGDGGRITLSGRAVAELSARLQGRLLLAQHEGYEQARRVLNPSIDKRPALIAQVTGTADVRTAVEFAAEHSLLLAV
;
A
#
# COMPACT_ATOMS: atom_id res chain seq x y z
N MET A 1 -54.21 48.43 29.29
CA MET A 1 -52.99 47.59 29.52
C MET A 1 -52.50 47.13 28.19
N LYS A 2 -51.38 47.68 27.73
CA LYS A 2 -50.78 47.34 26.45
C LYS A 2 -49.72 46.24 26.66
N ARG A 3 -49.93 45.02 26.13
CA ARG A 3 -48.97 43.98 26.12
C ARG A 3 -48.07 44.18 24.89
N ARG A 4 -46.82 44.48 25.13
CA ARG A 4 -45.79 44.58 24.09
C ARG A 4 -45.37 43.14 23.63
N ALA A 5 -45.69 42.84 22.38
CA ALA A 5 -45.14 41.63 21.73
C ALA A 5 -43.65 41.84 21.43
N PHE A 6 -42.81 40.99 22.00
CA PHE A 6 -41.39 40.98 21.73
C PHE A 6 -41.15 40.05 20.52
N VAL A 7 -40.89 40.63 19.36
CA VAL A 7 -40.49 39.90 18.19
C VAL A 7 -39.02 39.57 18.37
N ARG A 8 -38.71 38.33 18.66
CA ARG A 8 -37.33 37.79 18.58
C ARG A 8 -37.03 37.40 17.13
N SER A 9 -36.29 38.24 16.43
CA SER A 9 -35.65 37.88 15.17
C SER A 9 -34.46 36.99 15.49
N THR A 10 -34.60 35.69 15.32
CA THR A 10 -33.50 34.78 15.31
C THR A 10 -32.93 34.74 13.89
N LEU A 11 -31.82 35.43 13.69
CA LEU A 11 -31.01 35.32 12.48
C LEU A 11 -30.28 33.98 12.54
N ALA A 12 -30.79 32.94 11.89
CA ALA A 12 -30.10 31.68 11.72
C ALA A 12 -29.06 31.86 10.60
N ALA A 13 -27.82 32.14 10.97
CA ALA A 13 -26.71 32.02 10.04
C ALA A 13 -26.44 30.53 9.84
N ALA A 14 -26.95 29.98 8.74
CA ALA A 14 -26.56 28.63 8.29
C ALA A 14 -25.13 28.71 7.77
N VAL A 15 -24.16 28.38 8.61
CA VAL A 15 -22.79 28.05 8.17
C VAL A 15 -22.89 26.70 7.47
N GLY A 16 -22.99 26.74 6.16
CA GLY A 16 -22.88 25.54 5.32
C GLY A 16 -21.48 24.95 5.40
N VAL A 17 -21.26 24.06 6.36
CA VAL A 17 -20.10 23.19 6.34
C VAL A 17 -20.35 22.18 5.22
N THR A 18 -19.81 22.44 4.04
CA THR A 18 -19.73 21.45 2.97
C THR A 18 -18.74 20.38 3.41
N VAL A 19 -19.26 19.32 4.01
CA VAL A 19 -18.48 18.12 4.28
C VAL A 19 -18.11 17.52 2.91
N PRO A 20 -16.82 17.44 2.55
CA PRO A 20 -16.45 16.79 1.30
C PRO A 20 -16.96 15.35 1.36
N ASN A 21 -17.73 14.99 0.36
CA ASN A 21 -18.36 13.68 0.24
C ASN A 21 -17.32 12.58 0.47
N SER A 22 -17.51 11.77 1.50
CA SER A 22 -16.61 10.68 1.90
C SER A 22 -16.29 9.71 0.75
N SER A 23 -17.18 9.65 -0.25
CA SER A 23 -16.99 8.88 -1.48
C SER A 23 -15.79 9.35 -2.30
N SER A 24 -15.45 10.65 -2.26
CA SER A 24 -14.30 11.18 -3.01
C SER A 24 -12.97 10.84 -2.37
N LEU A 25 -12.93 10.71 -1.04
CA LEU A 25 -11.73 10.30 -0.32
C LEU A 25 -11.46 8.81 -0.52
N LEU A 26 -12.50 7.98 -0.48
CA LEU A 26 -12.39 6.54 -0.76
C LEU A 26 -12.01 6.27 -2.23
N ALA A 27 -12.51 7.08 -3.17
CA ALA A 27 -12.11 6.98 -4.57
C ALA A 27 -10.65 7.38 -4.78
N ARG A 28 -10.15 8.41 -4.09
CA ARG A 28 -8.73 8.81 -4.12
C ARG A 28 -7.83 7.77 -3.47
N TYR A 29 -8.28 7.16 -2.37
CA TYR A 29 -7.53 6.07 -1.73
C TYR A 29 -7.48 4.83 -2.63
N ARG A 30 -8.58 4.46 -3.30
CA ARG A 30 -8.61 3.36 -4.28
C ARG A 30 -7.74 3.64 -5.50
N VAL A 31 -7.70 4.87 -5.99
CA VAL A 31 -6.85 5.25 -7.13
C VAL A 31 -5.37 5.18 -6.74
N ALA A 32 -5.01 5.61 -5.53
CA ALA A 32 -3.62 5.53 -5.05
C ALA A 32 -3.11 4.09 -4.87
N THR A 33 -4.01 3.13 -4.60
CA THR A 33 -3.65 1.69 -4.49
C THR A 33 -3.68 0.95 -5.83
N GLN A 34 -4.22 1.54 -6.89
CA GLN A 34 -4.30 0.93 -8.22
C GLN A 34 -3.14 1.34 -9.15
N ASP A 35 -2.31 2.28 -8.73
CA ASP A 35 -1.27 2.87 -9.59
C ASP A 35 0.07 2.09 -9.55
N GLN A 36 0.11 0.97 -8.85
CA GLN A 36 1.29 0.10 -8.87
C GLN A 36 1.21 -0.79 -10.12
N ALA A 37 2.20 -0.64 -11.00
CA ALA A 37 2.29 -1.45 -12.21
C ALA A 37 2.41 -2.95 -11.88
N ASP A 38 1.91 -3.78 -12.77
CA ASP A 38 2.09 -5.21 -12.70
C ASP A 38 3.58 -5.55 -12.75
N LEU A 39 3.98 -6.58 -12.03
CA LEU A 39 5.38 -6.94 -11.80
C LEU A 39 5.64 -8.38 -12.19
N ASP A 40 6.64 -8.60 -13.02
CA ASP A 40 7.08 -9.95 -13.36
C ASP A 40 7.93 -10.56 -12.24
N ALA A 41 7.61 -11.80 -11.88
CA ALA A 41 8.28 -12.53 -10.83
C ALA A 41 8.60 -13.98 -11.29
N ILE A 42 9.52 -14.63 -10.59
CA ILE A 42 9.93 -16.00 -10.86
C ILE A 42 9.29 -16.91 -9.82
N THR A 43 8.73 -18.03 -10.30
CA THR A 43 8.15 -19.08 -9.46
C THR A 43 9.22 -20.05 -8.96
N GLY A 44 8.90 -20.83 -7.92
CA GLY A 44 9.81 -21.80 -7.32
C GLY A 44 10.29 -22.89 -8.26
N ASP A 45 9.52 -23.19 -9.31
CA ASP A 45 9.87 -24.15 -10.39
C ASP A 45 10.65 -23.49 -11.54
N GLY A 46 10.98 -22.20 -11.45
CA GLY A 46 11.71 -21.44 -12.45
C GLY A 46 10.84 -20.82 -13.55
N GLY A 47 9.52 -20.92 -13.44
CA GLY A 47 8.56 -20.27 -14.32
C GLY A 47 8.51 -18.76 -14.10
N ARG A 48 7.72 -18.07 -14.92
CA ARG A 48 7.42 -16.63 -14.76
C ARG A 48 5.94 -16.42 -14.54
N ILE A 49 5.63 -15.51 -13.64
CA ILE A 49 4.27 -15.02 -13.42
C ILE A 49 4.27 -13.50 -13.36
N THR A 50 3.12 -12.93 -13.65
CA THR A 50 2.90 -11.49 -13.46
C THR A 50 2.06 -11.30 -12.21
N LEU A 51 2.62 -10.61 -11.22
CA LEU A 51 1.94 -10.18 -10.02
C LEU A 51 1.18 -8.89 -10.32
N SER A 52 -0.10 -8.85 -9.99
CA SER A 52 -0.85 -7.61 -10.14
C SER A 52 -0.33 -6.54 -9.18
N GLY A 53 -0.28 -5.29 -9.64
CA GLY A 53 0.10 -4.16 -8.79
C GLY A 53 -0.75 -4.05 -7.53
N ARG A 54 -2.01 -4.49 -7.58
CA ARG A 54 -2.88 -4.58 -6.42
C ARG A 54 -2.38 -5.57 -5.38
N ALA A 55 -1.98 -6.79 -5.77
CA ALA A 55 -1.44 -7.79 -4.85
C ALA A 55 -0.17 -7.30 -4.16
N VAL A 56 0.71 -6.62 -4.91
CA VAL A 56 1.93 -6.01 -4.37
C VAL A 56 1.61 -4.90 -3.37
N ALA A 57 0.63 -4.05 -3.66
CA ALA A 57 0.18 -2.99 -2.76
C ALA A 57 -0.45 -3.56 -1.47
N GLU A 58 -1.25 -4.63 -1.57
CA GLU A 58 -1.83 -5.33 -0.43
C GLU A 58 -0.74 -5.95 0.46
N LEU A 59 0.28 -6.57 -0.11
CA LEU A 59 1.44 -7.05 0.65
C LEU A 59 2.13 -5.90 1.38
N SER A 60 2.43 -4.80 0.67
CA SER A 60 3.07 -3.63 1.27
C SER A 60 2.27 -3.07 2.45
N ALA A 61 0.95 -3.04 2.36
CA ALA A 61 0.07 -2.56 3.43
C ALA A 61 0.02 -3.49 4.65
N ARG A 62 0.27 -4.78 4.48
CA ARG A 62 0.28 -5.79 5.56
C ARG A 62 1.61 -5.86 6.30
N LEU A 63 2.70 -5.38 5.72
CA LEU A 63 4.01 -5.35 6.35
C LEU A 63 4.15 -4.14 7.28
N GLN A 64 4.74 -4.33 8.44
CA GLN A 64 5.19 -3.24 9.31
C GLN A 64 6.52 -2.66 8.82
N GLY A 65 7.34 -3.50 8.20
CA GLY A 65 8.57 -3.13 7.54
C GLY A 65 8.33 -2.48 6.16
N ARG A 66 9.33 -2.58 5.30
CA ARG A 66 9.30 -1.96 3.97
C ARG A 66 9.31 -3.02 2.87
N LEU A 67 8.53 -2.78 1.83
CA LEU A 67 8.60 -3.52 0.59
C LEU A 67 9.34 -2.68 -0.45
N LEU A 68 10.43 -3.21 -1.00
CA LEU A 68 11.23 -2.55 -2.02
C LEU A 68 11.02 -3.22 -3.38
N LEU A 69 10.79 -2.39 -4.39
CA LEU A 69 10.78 -2.75 -5.80
C LEU A 69 11.97 -2.08 -6.49
N ALA A 70 12.27 -2.48 -7.72
CA ALA A 70 13.45 -2.01 -8.46
C ALA A 70 13.56 -0.48 -8.59
N GLN A 71 12.43 0.23 -8.61
CA GLN A 71 12.36 1.70 -8.70
C GLN A 71 12.50 2.41 -7.34
N HIS A 72 12.45 1.68 -6.22
CA HIS A 72 12.52 2.30 -4.90
C HIS A 72 13.95 2.61 -4.49
N GLU A 73 14.10 3.74 -3.80
CA GLU A 73 15.35 4.06 -3.14
C GLU A 73 15.74 2.96 -2.12
N GLY A 74 17.01 2.58 -2.11
CA GLY A 74 17.52 1.52 -1.25
C GLY A 74 17.44 0.10 -1.85
N TYR A 75 16.74 -0.11 -2.97
CA TYR A 75 16.66 -1.40 -3.63
C TYR A 75 18.03 -1.92 -4.05
N GLU A 76 18.84 -1.10 -4.72
CA GLU A 76 20.18 -1.47 -5.19
C GLU A 76 21.11 -1.83 -4.02
N GLN A 77 20.96 -1.21 -2.88
CA GLN A 77 21.71 -1.54 -1.69
C GLN A 77 21.21 -2.83 -1.03
N ALA A 78 19.90 -3.00 -0.95
CA ALA A 78 19.27 -4.15 -0.30
C ALA A 78 19.49 -5.47 -1.06
N ARG A 79 19.57 -5.44 -2.40
CA ARG A 79 19.78 -6.64 -3.22
C ARG A 79 21.23 -7.14 -3.24
N ARG A 80 22.19 -6.33 -2.77
CA ARG A 80 23.60 -6.70 -2.79
C ARG A 80 23.87 -7.80 -1.76
N VAL A 81 24.57 -8.84 -2.22
CA VAL A 81 25.10 -9.91 -1.38
C VAL A 81 26.62 -9.78 -1.24
N LEU A 82 27.18 -10.49 -0.29
CA LEU A 82 28.62 -10.42 0.03
C LEU A 82 29.51 -10.80 -1.16
N ASN A 83 29.05 -11.75 -1.98
CA ASN A 83 29.76 -12.15 -3.19
C ASN A 83 29.37 -11.27 -4.39
N PRO A 84 30.24 -10.38 -4.90
CA PRO A 84 29.92 -9.45 -5.97
C PRO A 84 29.66 -10.14 -7.33
N SER A 85 30.04 -11.42 -7.48
CA SER A 85 29.76 -12.19 -8.70
C SER A 85 28.27 -12.56 -8.82
N ILE A 86 27.50 -12.44 -7.73
CA ILE A 86 26.07 -12.72 -7.70
C ILE A 86 25.32 -11.41 -7.89
N ASP A 87 24.90 -11.15 -9.13
CA ASP A 87 24.10 -9.96 -9.49
C ASP A 87 22.67 -10.37 -9.82
N LYS A 88 21.88 -10.69 -8.79
CA LYS A 88 20.46 -11.02 -8.92
C LYS A 88 19.59 -9.79 -8.66
N ARG A 89 18.48 -9.72 -9.40
CA ARG A 89 17.50 -8.66 -9.28
C ARG A 89 16.15 -9.25 -8.87
N PRO A 90 15.91 -9.42 -7.56
CA PRO A 90 14.63 -9.94 -7.10
C PRO A 90 13.49 -8.96 -7.46
N ALA A 91 12.33 -9.50 -7.78
CA ALA A 91 11.15 -8.71 -8.08
C ALA A 91 10.71 -7.85 -6.88
N LEU A 92 10.79 -8.44 -5.69
CA LEU A 92 10.40 -7.83 -4.42
C LEU A 92 11.47 -8.09 -3.37
N ILE A 93 11.73 -7.12 -2.50
CA ILE A 93 12.54 -7.28 -1.29
C ILE A 93 11.71 -6.82 -0.10
N ALA A 94 11.38 -7.75 0.80
CA ALA A 94 10.71 -7.42 2.05
C ALA A 94 11.75 -7.19 3.15
N GLN A 95 11.88 -5.96 3.61
CA GLN A 95 12.67 -5.61 4.79
C GLN A 95 11.78 -5.74 6.03
N VAL A 96 11.83 -6.89 6.66
CA VAL A 96 10.97 -7.26 7.77
C VAL A 96 11.44 -6.66 9.09
N THR A 97 10.51 -6.29 9.97
CA THR A 97 10.79 -5.74 11.31
C THR A 97 10.51 -6.74 12.44
N GLY A 98 9.84 -7.85 12.12
CA GLY A 98 9.50 -8.87 13.11
C GLY A 98 8.93 -10.14 12.49
N THR A 99 8.67 -11.11 13.34
CA THR A 99 8.16 -12.45 12.93
C THR A 99 6.83 -12.37 12.18
N ALA A 100 5.97 -11.40 12.51
CA ALA A 100 4.70 -11.20 11.82
C ALA A 100 4.92 -10.86 10.35
N ASP A 101 5.88 -9.98 10.05
CA ASP A 101 6.25 -9.62 8.68
C ASP A 101 6.82 -10.80 7.91
N VAL A 102 7.69 -11.61 8.57
CA VAL A 102 8.24 -12.83 7.97
C VAL A 102 7.11 -13.78 7.56
N ARG A 103 6.15 -14.01 8.45
CA ARG A 103 4.99 -14.86 8.14
C ARG A 103 4.20 -14.31 6.96
N THR A 104 3.89 -13.02 6.96
CA THR A 104 3.15 -12.36 5.87
C THR A 104 3.87 -12.50 4.53
N ALA A 105 5.19 -12.31 4.50
CA ALA A 105 5.98 -12.44 3.29
C ALA A 105 6.04 -13.90 2.78
N VAL A 106 6.19 -14.87 3.68
CA VAL A 106 6.21 -16.30 3.33
C VAL A 106 4.85 -16.76 2.83
N GLU A 107 3.75 -16.38 3.50
CA GLU A 107 2.38 -16.68 3.06
C GLU A 107 2.11 -16.13 1.67
N PHE A 108 2.49 -14.88 1.41
CA PHE A 108 2.35 -14.26 0.09
C PHE A 108 3.17 -15.01 -0.98
N ALA A 109 4.42 -15.36 -0.68
CA ALA A 109 5.25 -16.12 -1.61
C ALA A 109 4.67 -17.52 -1.91
N ALA A 110 4.13 -18.21 -0.91
CA ALA A 110 3.48 -19.49 -1.07
C ALA A 110 2.19 -19.39 -1.89
N GLU A 111 1.35 -18.39 -1.62
CA GLU A 111 0.08 -18.14 -2.34
C GLU A 111 0.30 -17.91 -3.84
N HIS A 112 1.37 -17.22 -4.19
CA HIS A 112 1.75 -16.93 -5.58
C HIS A 112 2.81 -17.87 -6.14
N SER A 113 3.18 -18.95 -5.43
CA SER A 113 4.22 -19.92 -5.82
C SER A 113 5.55 -19.28 -6.18
N LEU A 114 5.94 -18.21 -5.52
CA LEU A 114 7.15 -17.45 -5.81
C LEU A 114 8.41 -18.18 -5.34
N LEU A 115 9.52 -17.96 -6.07
CA LEU A 115 10.84 -18.31 -5.59
C LEU A 115 11.21 -17.38 -4.43
N LEU A 116 11.35 -17.93 -3.24
CA LEU A 116 11.70 -17.20 -2.03
C LEU A 116 13.13 -17.51 -1.60
N ALA A 117 13.89 -16.46 -1.27
CA ALA A 117 15.19 -16.55 -0.61
C ALA A 117 15.21 -15.66 0.65
N VAL A 118 15.91 -16.08 1.68
CA VAL A 118 16.06 -15.36 2.96
C VAL A 118 17.56 -15.11 3.21
#